data_c7a9a7d919958222a4f5735ba104c83e
#
_entry.id   c7a9a7d919958222a4f5735ba104c83e
#
_cell.length_a   1.000
_cell.length_b   1.000
_cell.length_c   1.000
_cell.angle_alpha   90.00
_cell.angle_beta   90.00
_cell.angle_gamma   90.00
#
_symmetry.space_group_name_H-M   'P 1'
#
loop_
_entity.id
_entity.type
_entity.pdbx_description
1 polymer ?
#
loop_
_entity_poly.entity_id
_entity_poly.type
_entity_poly.pdbx_seq_one_letter_code
_entity_poly.pdbx_strand_id
1 'polypeptide(L)'
;MEARKRVEEMEKIFNRQLELNQSLSDSLSQLNQEQSTYLQLLDYYQSQTYMEDLELSDKGDFIGIPCGVLSEDGVYNLLFDRTNLASQLRELADMLEQ
;
A
#
# COMPACT_ATOMS: atom_id res chain seq x y z
N MET A 1 -14.81 14.28 -40.82
CA MET A 1 -13.67 13.32 -40.73
C MET A 1 -12.75 13.66 -39.54
N GLU A 2 -12.23 14.87 -39.46
CA GLU A 2 -11.40 15.25 -38.30
C GLU A 2 -12.15 15.26 -36.99
N ALA A 3 -13.40 15.73 -37.00
CA ALA A 3 -14.24 15.76 -35.80
C ALA A 3 -14.48 14.33 -35.25
N ARG A 4 -14.75 13.39 -36.15
CA ARG A 4 -14.95 11.99 -35.79
C ARG A 4 -13.69 11.38 -35.15
N LYS A 5 -12.54 11.61 -35.78
CA LYS A 5 -11.24 11.15 -35.28
C LYS A 5 -10.92 11.76 -33.92
N ARG A 6 -11.17 13.04 -33.77
CA ARG A 6 -10.96 13.75 -32.51
C ARG A 6 -11.83 13.16 -31.38
N VAL A 7 -13.09 12.90 -31.65
CA VAL A 7 -14.00 12.30 -30.67
C VAL A 7 -13.53 10.88 -30.32
N GLU A 8 -13.10 10.09 -31.31
CA GLU A 8 -12.57 8.74 -31.03
C GLU A 8 -11.36 8.78 -30.12
N GLU A 9 -10.44 9.72 -30.34
CA GLU A 9 -9.26 9.88 -29.52
C GLU A 9 -9.60 10.34 -28.09
N MET A 10 -10.51 11.29 -27.96
CA MET A 10 -10.96 11.78 -26.66
C MET A 10 -11.73 10.70 -25.90
N GLU A 11 -12.48 9.86 -26.60
CA GLU A 11 -13.21 8.75 -26.00
C GLU A 11 -12.25 7.74 -25.36
N LYS A 12 -11.13 7.47 -25.99
CA LYS A 12 -10.09 6.58 -25.45
C LYS A 12 -9.52 7.16 -24.16
N ILE A 13 -9.21 8.43 -24.15
CA ILE A 13 -8.68 9.12 -22.97
C ILE A 13 -9.73 9.10 -21.84
N PHE A 14 -10.96 9.42 -22.17
CA PHE A 14 -12.08 9.41 -21.23
C PHE A 14 -12.23 8.04 -20.55
N ASN A 15 -12.25 6.98 -21.35
CA ASN A 15 -12.41 5.61 -20.82
C ASN A 15 -11.22 5.22 -19.94
N ARG A 16 -10.02 5.63 -20.31
CA ARG A 16 -8.83 5.35 -19.50
C ARG A 16 -8.89 6.07 -18.15
N GLN A 17 -9.36 7.31 -18.13
CA GLN A 17 -9.51 8.06 -16.89
C GLN A 17 -10.55 7.41 -15.96
N LEU A 18 -11.64 6.90 -16.53
CA LEU A 18 -12.64 6.16 -15.74
C LEU A 18 -12.03 4.92 -15.08
N GLU A 19 -11.24 4.16 -15.82
CA GLU A 19 -10.54 2.96 -15.30
C GLU A 19 -9.59 3.32 -14.17
N LEU A 20 -8.79 4.37 -14.34
CA LEU A 20 -7.82 4.79 -13.33
C LEU A 20 -8.51 5.26 -12.05
N ASN A 21 -9.60 6.00 -12.18
CA ASN A 21 -10.39 6.44 -11.04
C ASN A 21 -10.92 5.24 -10.26
N GLN A 22 -11.45 4.26 -10.96
CA GLN A 22 -12.00 3.06 -10.33
C GLN A 22 -10.91 2.25 -9.62
N SER A 23 -9.74 2.06 -10.26
CA SER A 23 -8.61 1.34 -9.68
C SER A 23 -8.12 2.00 -8.41
N LEU A 24 -8.00 3.31 -8.41
CA LEU A 24 -7.57 4.05 -7.22
C LEU A 24 -8.61 3.94 -6.10
N SER A 25 -9.89 4.11 -6.44
CA SER A 25 -10.98 3.99 -5.47
C SER A 25 -10.99 2.62 -4.80
N ASP A 26 -10.81 1.56 -5.58
CA ASP A 26 -10.76 0.19 -5.06
C ASP A 26 -9.57 -0.01 -4.11
N SER A 27 -8.40 0.50 -4.48
CA SER A 27 -7.19 0.41 -3.64
C SER A 27 -7.36 1.17 -2.33
N LEU A 28 -7.94 2.37 -2.38
CA LEU A 28 -8.22 3.17 -1.18
C LEU A 28 -9.19 2.46 -0.24
N SER A 29 -10.22 1.83 -0.79
CA SER A 29 -11.18 1.03 -0.02
C SER A 29 -10.48 -0.13 0.69
N GLN A 30 -9.62 -0.86 -0.02
CA GLN A 30 -8.87 -1.98 0.56
C GLN A 30 -7.97 -1.53 1.70
N LEU A 31 -7.23 -0.46 1.51
CA LEU A 31 -6.37 0.10 2.56
C LEU A 31 -7.18 0.52 3.78
N ASN A 32 -8.34 1.13 3.55
CA ASN A 32 -9.22 1.56 4.63
C ASN A 32 -9.77 0.37 5.42
N GLN A 33 -10.17 -0.68 4.72
CA GLN A 33 -10.69 -1.90 5.34
C GLN A 33 -9.63 -2.63 6.16
N GLU A 34 -8.37 -2.57 5.74
CA GLU A 34 -7.26 -3.29 6.37
C GLU A 34 -6.53 -2.46 7.44
N GLN A 35 -6.97 -1.23 7.70
CA GLN A 35 -6.25 -0.34 8.65
C GLN A 35 -6.17 -0.94 10.05
N SER A 36 -7.24 -1.54 10.56
CA SER A 36 -7.24 -2.16 11.88
C SER A 36 -6.29 -3.35 11.96
N THR A 37 -6.21 -4.14 10.90
CA THR A 37 -5.27 -5.27 10.81
C THR A 37 -3.83 -4.77 10.76
N TYR A 38 -3.58 -3.70 10.03
CA TYR A 38 -2.26 -3.06 10.01
C TYR A 38 -1.85 -2.60 11.41
N LEU A 39 -2.77 -2.00 12.16
CA LEU A 39 -2.48 -1.54 13.52
C LEU A 39 -2.11 -2.69 14.46
N GLN A 40 -2.66 -3.89 14.25
CA GLN A 40 -2.26 -5.08 14.99
C GLN A 40 -0.79 -5.43 14.73
N LEU A 41 -0.35 -5.32 13.47
CA LEU A 41 1.05 -5.55 13.12
C LEU A 41 1.95 -4.50 13.78
N LEU A 42 1.55 -3.24 13.77
CA LEU A 42 2.31 -2.16 14.37
C LEU A 42 2.44 -2.34 15.89
N ASP A 43 1.36 -2.72 16.56
CA ASP A 43 1.36 -3.00 17.99
C ASP A 43 2.31 -4.17 18.32
N TYR A 44 2.26 -5.23 17.52
CA TYR A 44 3.17 -6.36 17.66
C TYR A 44 4.64 -5.92 17.50
N TYR A 45 4.94 -5.14 16.46
CA TYR A 45 6.29 -4.67 16.17
C TYR A 45 6.89 -3.85 17.32
N GLN A 46 6.05 -3.13 18.07
CA GLN A 46 6.46 -2.29 19.18
C GLN A 46 6.39 -2.99 20.54
N SER A 47 6.08 -4.29 20.56
CA SER A 47 5.82 -5.03 21.79
C SER A 47 7.05 -5.79 22.31
N GLN A 48 6.99 -6.18 23.56
CA GLN A 48 7.95 -7.07 24.19
C GLN A 48 7.92 -8.45 23.52
N THR A 49 6.74 -8.92 23.13
CA THR A 49 6.56 -10.19 22.45
C THR A 49 7.37 -10.25 21.16
N TYR A 50 7.42 -9.14 20.40
CA TYR A 50 8.25 -9.05 19.20
C TYR A 50 9.72 -9.32 19.52
N MET A 51 10.24 -8.73 20.59
CA MET A 51 11.62 -8.93 21.02
C MET A 51 11.88 -10.38 21.41
N GLU A 52 10.95 -11.01 22.11
CA GLU A 52 11.04 -12.42 22.46
C GLU A 52 11.04 -13.33 21.24
N ASP A 53 10.19 -13.02 20.25
CA ASP A 53 10.10 -13.78 19.00
C ASP A 53 11.38 -13.63 18.18
N LEU A 54 12.03 -12.45 18.19
CA LEU A 54 13.33 -12.28 17.55
C LEU A 54 14.38 -13.22 18.14
N GLU A 55 14.41 -13.34 19.45
CA GLU A 55 15.35 -14.27 20.14
C GLU A 55 15.06 -15.71 19.77
N LEU A 56 13.80 -16.11 19.71
CA LEU A 56 13.40 -17.45 19.31
C LEU A 56 13.78 -17.72 17.86
N SER A 57 13.62 -16.74 16.99
CA SER A 57 14.01 -16.83 15.58
C SER A 57 15.53 -17.08 15.44
N ASP A 58 16.33 -16.36 16.21
CA ASP A 58 17.79 -16.54 16.22
C ASP A 58 18.20 -17.94 16.68
N LYS A 59 17.38 -18.58 17.50
CA LYS A 59 17.61 -19.95 17.96
C LYS A 59 17.11 -21.01 16.99
N GLY A 60 16.48 -20.59 15.87
CA GLY A 60 15.97 -21.52 14.85
C GLY A 60 14.58 -22.08 15.09
N ASP A 61 13.83 -21.54 16.05
CA ASP A 61 12.50 -22.06 16.40
C ASP A 61 11.47 -21.94 15.28
N PHE A 62 11.69 -21.03 14.32
CA PHE A 62 10.74 -20.76 13.24
C PHE A 62 11.21 -21.24 11.87
N ILE A 63 12.17 -22.14 11.83
CA ILE A 63 12.63 -22.75 10.57
C ILE A 63 11.44 -23.42 9.90
N GLY A 64 11.23 -23.11 8.62
CA GLY A 64 10.16 -23.72 7.83
C GLY A 64 8.89 -22.88 7.72
N ILE A 65 8.80 -21.75 8.45
CA ILE A 65 7.69 -20.80 8.27
C ILE A 65 8.23 -19.45 7.78
N PRO A 66 7.42 -18.70 6.99
CA PRO A 66 7.82 -17.37 6.56
C PRO A 66 7.97 -16.42 7.76
N CYS A 67 9.11 -15.74 7.85
CA CYS A 67 9.43 -14.85 8.97
C CYS A 67 9.86 -13.44 8.51
N GLY A 68 9.28 -12.94 7.42
CA GLY A 68 9.57 -11.58 6.93
C GLY A 68 9.32 -10.52 8.00
N VAL A 69 8.34 -10.73 8.86
CA VAL A 69 8.01 -9.83 9.97
C VAL A 69 9.13 -9.73 11.00
N LEU A 70 9.98 -10.74 11.09
CA LEU A 70 11.12 -10.79 12.01
C LEU A 70 12.45 -10.44 11.32
N SER A 71 12.44 -10.15 10.03
CA SER A 71 13.64 -9.71 9.32
C SER A 71 14.04 -8.30 9.77
N GLU A 72 15.32 -8.00 9.65
CA GLU A 72 15.88 -6.71 10.10
C GLU A 72 15.14 -5.52 9.51
N ASP A 73 14.80 -5.57 8.21
CA ASP A 73 14.25 -4.42 7.48
C ASP A 73 12.77 -4.56 7.11
N GLY A 74 12.16 -5.72 7.33
CA GLY A 74 10.82 -6.02 6.80
C GLY A 74 9.76 -5.00 7.19
N VAL A 75 9.49 -4.88 8.48
CA VAL A 75 8.47 -3.94 8.98
C VAL A 75 8.93 -2.48 8.81
N TYR A 76 10.19 -2.21 9.02
CA TYR A 76 10.75 -0.87 8.82
C TYR A 76 10.48 -0.36 7.41
N ASN A 77 10.76 -1.18 6.40
CA ASN A 77 10.53 -0.82 5.00
C ASN A 77 9.04 -0.62 4.71
N LEU A 78 8.17 -1.44 5.30
CA LEU A 78 6.72 -1.26 5.17
C LEU A 78 6.28 0.10 5.72
N LEU A 79 6.77 0.49 6.89
CA LEU A 79 6.45 1.79 7.50
C LEU A 79 6.95 2.95 6.65
N PHE A 80 8.16 2.83 6.12
CA PHE A 80 8.76 3.84 5.25
C PHE A 80 7.95 4.00 3.97
N ASP A 81 7.54 2.88 3.35
CA ASP A 81 6.71 2.90 2.15
C ASP A 81 5.36 3.56 2.42
N ARG A 82 4.75 3.29 3.57
CA ARG A 82 3.47 3.91 3.92
C ARG A 82 3.58 5.43 4.06
N THR A 83 4.67 5.90 4.64
CA THR A 83 4.94 7.35 4.76
C THR A 83 5.10 7.98 3.38
N ASN A 84 5.82 7.33 2.48
CA ASN A 84 5.98 7.79 1.10
C ASN A 84 4.65 7.80 0.35
N LEU A 85 3.83 6.78 0.52
CA LEU A 85 2.50 6.70 -0.10
C LEU A 85 1.59 7.83 0.40
N ALA A 86 1.63 8.13 1.70
CA ALA A 86 0.87 9.25 2.26
C ALA A 86 1.25 10.58 1.61
N SER A 87 2.56 10.80 1.41
CA SER A 87 3.07 11.98 0.73
C SER A 87 2.59 12.06 -0.72
N GLN A 88 2.68 10.94 -1.45
CA GLN A 88 2.21 10.85 -2.83
C GLN A 88 0.70 11.12 -2.93
N LEU A 89 -0.07 10.61 -1.98
CA LEU A 89 -1.52 10.82 -1.96
C LEU A 89 -1.87 12.29 -1.75
N ARG A 90 -1.12 13.01 -0.91
CA ARG A 90 -1.33 14.44 -0.71
C ARG A 90 -1.06 15.23 -2.00
N GLU A 91 0.03 14.92 -2.69
CA GLU A 91 0.36 15.54 -3.98
C GLU A 91 -0.69 15.20 -5.03
N LEU A 92 -1.11 13.94 -5.09
CA LEU A 92 -2.12 13.49 -6.04
C LEU A 92 -3.47 14.15 -5.79
N ALA A 93 -3.84 14.36 -4.52
CA ALA A 93 -5.09 15.03 -4.17
C ALA A 93 -5.17 16.42 -4.81
N ASP A 94 -4.08 17.18 -4.76
CA ASP A 94 -4.02 18.51 -5.38
C ASP A 94 -4.19 18.43 -6.91
N MET A 95 -3.57 17.43 -7.53
CA MET A 95 -3.69 17.23 -8.99
C MET A 95 -5.12 16.84 -9.40
N LEU A 96 -5.78 16.00 -8.61
CA LEU A 96 -7.13 15.50 -8.92
C LEU A 96 -8.18 16.61 -8.89
N GLU A 97 -7.92 17.67 -8.18
CA GLU A 97 -8.83 18.81 -8.07
C GLU A 97 -8.72 19.82 -9.23
N GLN A 98 -7.80 19.58 -10.15
CA GLN A 98 -7.58 20.44 -11.33
C GLN A 98 -8.74 20.37 -12.32
#